data_259e087f2cb4552f6264dfa106a1723b
#
_entry.id   259e087f2cb4552f6264dfa106a1723b
#
_cell.length_a   1.000
_cell.length_b   1.000
_cell.length_c   1.000
_cell.angle_alpha   90.00
_cell.angle_beta   90.00
_cell.angle_gamma   90.00
#
_symmetry.space_group_name_H-M   'P 1'
#
loop_
_entity.id
_entity.type
_entity.pdbx_description
1 polymer ?
#
loop_
_entity_poly.entity_id
_entity_poly.type
_entity_poly.pdbx_seq_one_letter_code
_entity_poly.pdbx_strand_id
1 'polypeptide(L)'
;SDKSSFIPVEQRSPLDQWVLSRIATVAQDYHNQFVSWEFHKAGRDLENFVINDLSNWYVRRSRRRLWDEADSNDKRACQHTLHEVLCVVSKLMAPVSPFMSDRIHYDLTGISVHMTDWPLGSDIVDKDLPPQNLELEKQMMIVRNLTETGRRIRVDSKRRQRLPCQSGWIVGGPDLSAFHAIIAEELNVENLKTEDDLDRFQQIELSPEHKVLGKKHRAEL
;
A
#
# COMPACT_ATOMS: atom_id res chain seq x y z
N SER A 1 -2.75 26.96 8.64
CA SER A 1 -2.31 25.94 7.65
C SER A 1 -2.25 26.62 6.30
N ASP A 2 -1.05 26.72 5.78
CA ASP A 2 -0.78 27.41 4.53
C ASP A 2 -1.31 26.56 3.37
N LYS A 3 -2.39 26.97 2.72
CA LYS A 3 -3.01 26.29 1.57
C LYS A 3 -2.11 26.23 0.33
N SER A 4 -0.94 26.87 0.38
CA SER A 4 0.02 26.95 -0.74
C SER A 4 0.84 25.68 -0.95
N SER A 5 0.72 24.66 -0.08
CA SER A 5 1.54 23.46 -0.13
C SER A 5 0.76 22.16 -0.44
N PHE A 6 -0.52 22.24 -0.83
CA PHE A 6 -1.30 21.05 -1.16
C PHE A 6 -0.81 20.43 -2.48
N ILE A 7 -0.45 19.14 -2.41
CA ILE A 7 0.02 18.40 -3.59
C ILE A 7 -1.17 17.62 -4.17
N PRO A 8 -1.57 17.89 -5.42
CA PRO A 8 -2.65 17.17 -6.09
C PRO A 8 -2.41 15.66 -6.13
N VAL A 9 -3.47 14.86 -6.09
CA VAL A 9 -3.38 13.39 -6.03
C VAL A 9 -2.62 12.83 -7.23
N GLU A 10 -2.80 13.42 -8.42
CA GLU A 10 -2.17 12.99 -9.67
C GLU A 10 -0.64 13.17 -9.65
N GLN A 11 -0.13 14.05 -8.80
CA GLN A 11 1.31 14.32 -8.64
C GLN A 11 1.94 13.50 -7.52
N ARG A 12 1.13 12.74 -6.77
CA ARG A 12 1.63 11.89 -5.69
C ARG A 12 2.13 10.55 -6.25
N SER A 13 2.88 9.83 -5.42
CA SER A 13 3.40 8.52 -5.82
C SER A 13 2.28 7.51 -6.13
N PRO A 14 2.51 6.50 -6.98
CA PRO A 14 1.53 5.44 -7.24
C PRO A 14 1.04 4.74 -5.97
N LEU A 15 1.89 4.64 -4.94
CA LEU A 15 1.52 4.06 -3.65
C LEU A 15 0.53 4.95 -2.89
N ASP A 16 0.70 6.27 -2.93
CA ASP A 16 -0.21 7.24 -2.33
C ASP A 16 -1.57 7.25 -3.05
N GLN A 17 -1.54 7.27 -4.38
CA GLN A 17 -2.75 7.20 -5.19
C GLN A 17 -3.53 5.90 -4.95
N TRP A 18 -2.81 4.78 -4.80
CA TRP A 18 -3.43 3.49 -4.52
C TRP A 18 -4.16 3.46 -3.18
N VAL A 19 -3.53 3.92 -2.09
CA VAL A 19 -4.19 3.87 -0.76
C VAL A 19 -5.39 4.80 -0.69
N LEU A 20 -5.36 5.93 -1.42
CA LEU A 20 -6.50 6.85 -1.56
C LEU A 20 -7.64 6.20 -2.34
N SER A 21 -7.36 5.57 -3.47
CA SER A 21 -8.37 4.80 -4.22
C SER A 21 -8.96 3.69 -3.35
N ARG A 22 -8.09 2.96 -2.64
CA ARG A 22 -8.51 1.83 -1.81
C ARG A 22 -9.43 2.23 -0.67
N ILE A 23 -9.17 3.35 0.03
CA ILE A 23 -10.08 3.83 1.07
C ILE A 23 -11.41 4.30 0.50
N ALA A 24 -11.42 4.87 -0.72
CA ALA A 24 -12.67 5.25 -1.38
C ALA A 24 -13.52 4.01 -1.72
N THR A 25 -12.90 2.94 -2.22
CA THR A 25 -13.57 1.66 -2.47
C THR A 25 -14.11 1.06 -1.17
N VAL A 26 -13.31 1.03 -0.11
CA VAL A 26 -13.72 0.52 1.21
C VAL A 26 -14.87 1.34 1.78
N ALA A 27 -14.84 2.66 1.64
CA ALA A 27 -15.92 3.52 2.12
C ALA A 27 -17.25 3.24 1.40
N GLN A 28 -17.21 3.05 0.07
CA GLN A 28 -18.38 2.68 -0.72
C GLN A 28 -18.95 1.32 -0.30
N ASP A 29 -18.09 0.31 -0.16
CA ASP A 29 -18.49 -1.03 0.26
C ASP A 29 -19.07 -1.01 1.69
N TYR A 30 -18.42 -0.27 2.61
CA TYR A 30 -18.87 -0.09 3.97
C TYR A 30 -20.27 0.53 4.02
N HIS A 31 -20.52 1.59 3.24
CA HIS A 31 -21.82 2.22 3.15
C HIS A 31 -22.89 1.23 2.67
N ASN A 32 -22.62 0.51 1.57
CA ASN A 32 -23.56 -0.47 1.01
C ASN A 32 -23.91 -1.58 2.01
N GLN A 33 -22.90 -2.09 2.72
CA GLN A 33 -23.08 -3.10 3.75
C GLN A 33 -23.84 -2.57 4.96
N PHE A 34 -23.61 -1.30 5.34
CA PHE A 34 -24.31 -0.65 6.44
C PHE A 34 -25.80 -0.47 6.13
N VAL A 35 -26.13 0.01 4.94
CA VAL A 35 -27.53 0.13 4.45
C VAL A 35 -28.21 -1.23 4.36
N SER A 36 -27.46 -2.28 4.02
CA SER A 36 -27.96 -3.67 3.94
C SER A 36 -28.01 -4.38 5.30
N TRP A 37 -27.73 -3.70 6.42
CA TRP A 37 -27.67 -4.25 7.78
C TRP A 37 -26.61 -5.34 7.99
N GLU A 38 -25.57 -5.38 7.13
CA GLU A 38 -24.43 -6.30 7.24
C GLU A 38 -23.28 -5.71 8.08
N PHE A 39 -23.56 -5.18 9.27
CA PHE A 39 -22.60 -4.44 10.10
C PHE A 39 -21.33 -5.20 10.42
N HIS A 40 -21.46 -6.52 10.65
CA HIS A 40 -20.32 -7.39 10.95
C HIS A 40 -19.33 -7.49 9.78
N LYS A 41 -19.83 -7.40 8.56
CA LYS A 41 -19.04 -7.45 7.34
C LYS A 41 -18.36 -6.10 7.11
N ALA A 42 -19.13 -5.02 7.26
CA ALA A 42 -18.61 -3.66 7.19
C ALA A 42 -17.43 -3.43 8.15
N GLY A 43 -17.60 -3.83 9.43
CA GLY A 43 -16.54 -3.72 10.43
C GLY A 43 -15.30 -4.54 10.09
N ARG A 44 -15.48 -5.77 9.59
CA ARG A 44 -14.37 -6.65 9.19
C ARG A 44 -13.60 -6.10 7.98
N ASP A 45 -14.29 -5.56 6.99
CA ASP A 45 -13.65 -5.01 5.79
C ASP A 45 -12.86 -3.74 6.12
N LEU A 46 -13.39 -2.88 7.00
CA LEU A 46 -12.66 -1.73 7.52
C LEU A 46 -11.43 -2.15 8.35
N GLU A 47 -11.56 -3.14 9.22
CA GLU A 47 -10.44 -3.72 9.99
C GLU A 47 -9.35 -4.27 9.06
N ASN A 48 -9.74 -5.03 8.04
CA ASN A 48 -8.81 -5.54 7.02
C ASN A 48 -8.06 -4.43 6.31
N PHE A 49 -8.75 -3.36 5.91
CA PHE A 49 -8.10 -2.21 5.31
C PHE A 49 -7.09 -1.57 6.26
N VAL A 50 -7.48 -1.28 7.51
CA VAL A 50 -6.61 -0.61 8.48
C VAL A 50 -5.36 -1.44 8.79
N ILE A 51 -5.52 -2.76 8.98
CA ILE A 51 -4.42 -3.65 9.34
C ILE A 51 -3.55 -3.96 8.12
N ASN A 52 -4.14 -4.46 7.04
CA ASN A 52 -3.38 -5.05 5.94
C ASN A 52 -2.98 -4.03 4.87
N ASP A 53 -3.87 -3.09 4.52
CA ASP A 53 -3.62 -2.14 3.46
C ASP A 53 -2.91 -0.89 4.00
N LEU A 54 -3.45 -0.28 5.05
CA LEU A 54 -2.89 0.95 5.60
C LEU A 54 -1.63 0.68 6.45
N SER A 55 -1.73 -0.09 7.53
CA SER A 55 -0.63 -0.27 8.47
C SER A 55 0.51 -1.14 7.92
N ASN A 56 0.18 -2.39 7.53
CA ASN A 56 1.19 -3.39 7.13
C ASN A 56 1.76 -3.16 5.73
N TRP A 57 1.07 -2.42 4.87
CA TRP A 57 1.55 -2.13 3.52
C TRP A 57 1.94 -0.67 3.35
N TYR A 58 1.01 0.27 3.40
CA TYR A 58 1.26 1.68 3.10
C TYR A 58 2.21 2.34 4.13
N VAL A 59 1.86 2.34 5.42
CA VAL A 59 2.64 3.02 6.46
C VAL A 59 4.03 2.39 6.62
N ARG A 60 4.12 1.06 6.60
CA ARG A 60 5.42 0.37 6.70
C ARG A 60 6.38 0.80 5.60
N ARG A 61 5.89 0.93 4.37
CA ARG A 61 6.70 1.32 3.21
C ARG A 61 7.02 2.81 3.19
N SER A 62 6.13 3.62 3.72
CA SER A 62 6.27 5.07 3.74
C SER A 62 7.15 5.58 4.89
N ARG A 63 7.64 4.69 5.78
CA ARG A 63 8.44 5.09 6.95
C ARG A 63 9.63 5.98 6.61
N ARG A 64 10.41 5.62 5.58
CA ARG A 64 11.59 6.41 5.17
C ARG A 64 11.19 7.80 4.74
N ARG A 65 10.11 7.93 3.97
CA ARG A 65 9.56 9.21 3.50
C ARG A 65 9.08 10.08 4.67
N LEU A 66 8.37 9.48 5.65
CA LEU A 66 7.83 10.18 6.81
C LEU A 66 8.92 10.65 7.78
N TRP A 67 10.01 9.90 7.93
CA TRP A 67 11.10 10.18 8.87
C TRP A 67 12.29 10.90 8.23
N ASP A 68 12.22 11.21 6.94
CA ASP A 68 13.23 12.03 6.29
C ASP A 68 13.31 13.39 6.99
N GLU A 69 14.52 13.86 7.29
CA GLU A 69 14.74 15.18 7.90
C GLU A 69 14.45 16.32 6.89
N ALA A 70 14.63 16.05 5.59
CA ALA A 70 14.33 16.99 4.55
C ALA A 70 12.82 17.19 4.37
N ASP A 71 12.38 18.45 4.31
CA ASP A 71 11.00 18.80 3.97
C ASP A 71 10.80 18.73 2.44
N SER A 72 10.69 17.50 1.93
CA SER A 72 10.51 17.24 0.50
C SER A 72 9.03 17.24 0.11
N ASN A 73 8.75 17.51 -1.17
CA ASN A 73 7.39 17.36 -1.70
C ASN A 73 6.85 15.95 -1.53
N ASP A 74 7.72 14.94 -1.63
CA ASP A 74 7.35 13.54 -1.45
C ASP A 74 6.92 13.25 0.00
N LYS A 75 7.62 13.80 1.00
CA LYS A 75 7.24 13.71 2.41
C LYS A 75 5.88 14.38 2.65
N ARG A 76 5.68 15.59 2.14
CA ARG A 76 4.39 16.31 2.27
C ARG A 76 3.25 15.55 1.59
N ALA A 77 3.47 15.01 0.38
CA ALA A 77 2.49 14.16 -0.30
C ALA A 77 2.07 12.97 0.54
N CYS A 78 3.04 12.28 1.16
CA CYS A 78 2.79 11.16 2.05
C CYS A 78 2.01 11.58 3.30
N GLN A 79 2.36 12.72 3.92
CA GLN A 79 1.65 13.25 5.10
C GLN A 79 0.21 13.64 4.77
N HIS A 80 -0.03 14.33 3.65
CA HIS A 80 -1.37 14.68 3.19
C HIS A 80 -2.20 13.42 2.93
N THR A 81 -1.63 12.44 2.23
CA THR A 81 -2.29 11.17 1.95
C THR A 81 -2.70 10.44 3.24
N LEU A 82 -1.79 10.35 4.21
CA LEU A 82 -2.09 9.71 5.48
C LEU A 82 -3.16 10.46 6.26
N HIS A 83 -3.12 11.79 6.28
CA HIS A 83 -4.12 12.63 6.91
C HIS A 83 -5.51 12.40 6.28
N GLU A 84 -5.64 12.45 4.96
CA GLU A 84 -6.89 12.21 4.24
C GLU A 84 -7.46 10.82 4.54
N VAL A 85 -6.64 9.78 4.47
CA VAL A 85 -7.06 8.40 4.78
C VAL A 85 -7.55 8.28 6.22
N LEU A 86 -6.83 8.85 7.19
CA LEU A 86 -7.21 8.78 8.60
C LEU A 86 -8.49 9.55 8.91
N CYS A 87 -8.74 10.68 8.23
CA CYS A 87 -10.01 11.40 8.33
C CYS A 87 -11.18 10.52 7.88
N VAL A 88 -11.07 9.85 6.71
CA VAL A 88 -12.12 8.94 6.24
C VAL A 88 -12.29 7.75 7.17
N VAL A 89 -11.20 7.10 7.60
CA VAL A 89 -11.26 5.98 8.55
C VAL A 89 -11.97 6.36 9.84
N SER A 90 -11.68 7.55 10.41
CA SER A 90 -12.35 8.01 11.63
C SER A 90 -13.84 8.23 11.45
N LYS A 91 -14.28 8.76 10.29
CA LYS A 91 -15.70 8.89 9.95
C LYS A 91 -16.38 7.52 9.86
N LEU A 92 -15.77 6.54 9.17
CA LEU A 92 -16.31 5.18 9.04
C LEU A 92 -16.36 4.44 10.38
N MET A 93 -15.44 4.70 11.29
CA MET A 93 -15.42 4.12 12.64
C MET A 93 -16.47 4.71 13.59
N ALA A 94 -16.98 5.90 13.33
CA ALA A 94 -17.84 6.63 14.27
C ALA A 94 -19.08 5.84 14.74
N PRO A 95 -19.81 5.09 13.88
CA PRO A 95 -20.96 4.32 14.32
C PRO A 95 -20.62 3.14 15.25
N VAL A 96 -19.40 2.62 15.19
CA VAL A 96 -18.97 1.42 15.95
C VAL A 96 -18.15 1.80 17.17
N SER A 97 -17.30 2.82 17.07
CA SER A 97 -16.41 3.26 18.13
C SER A 97 -16.45 4.82 18.27
N PRO A 98 -17.57 5.38 18.75
CA PRO A 98 -17.83 6.83 18.70
C PRO A 98 -16.77 7.65 19.43
N PHE A 99 -16.34 7.24 20.63
CA PHE A 99 -15.41 8.03 21.43
C PHE A 99 -13.99 8.04 20.85
N MET A 100 -13.52 6.90 20.37
CA MET A 100 -12.18 6.81 19.79
C MET A 100 -12.11 7.52 18.43
N SER A 101 -13.11 7.35 17.60
CA SER A 101 -13.19 8.00 16.31
C SER A 101 -13.28 9.52 16.43
N ASP A 102 -14.05 10.00 17.40
CA ASP A 102 -14.15 11.44 17.70
C ASP A 102 -12.81 12.02 18.14
N ARG A 103 -12.12 11.33 19.04
CA ARG A 103 -10.79 11.75 19.49
C ARG A 103 -9.78 11.82 18.36
N ILE A 104 -9.71 10.78 17.51
CA ILE A 104 -8.80 10.74 16.37
C ILE A 104 -9.13 11.87 15.39
N HIS A 105 -10.40 12.02 15.04
CA HIS A 105 -10.82 13.05 14.09
C HIS A 105 -10.57 14.46 14.60
N TYR A 106 -10.84 14.69 15.88
CA TYR A 106 -10.60 15.99 16.51
C TYR A 106 -9.10 16.35 16.55
N ASP A 107 -8.23 15.37 16.85
CA ASP A 107 -6.79 15.60 16.85
C ASP A 107 -6.25 15.89 15.43
N LEU A 108 -6.89 15.36 14.38
CA LEU A 108 -6.50 15.60 13.00
C LEU A 108 -7.03 16.92 12.42
N THR A 109 -8.28 17.30 12.78
CA THR A 109 -9.02 18.37 12.09
C THR A 109 -9.40 19.54 13.00
N GLY A 110 -9.42 19.33 14.31
CA GLY A 110 -9.98 20.28 15.30
C GLY A 110 -11.51 20.28 15.39
N ILE A 111 -12.18 19.35 14.68
CA ILE A 111 -13.65 19.26 14.61
C ILE A 111 -14.08 17.87 15.09
N SER A 112 -15.17 17.77 15.86
CA SER A 112 -15.76 16.50 16.25
C SER A 112 -16.25 15.73 15.01
N VAL A 113 -16.00 14.43 14.96
CA VAL A 113 -16.46 13.57 13.85
C VAL A 113 -17.98 13.57 13.74
N HIS A 114 -18.68 13.71 14.87
CA HIS A 114 -20.15 13.74 14.93
C HIS A 114 -20.76 15.04 14.39
N MET A 115 -19.93 16.04 14.11
CA MET A 115 -20.33 17.31 13.49
C MET A 115 -19.96 17.35 11.99
N THR A 116 -19.50 16.25 11.44
CA THR A 116 -19.15 16.13 10.02
C THR A 116 -20.15 15.23 9.28
N ASP A 117 -20.24 15.42 7.98
CA ASP A 117 -21.10 14.60 7.14
C ASP A 117 -20.52 13.20 6.93
N TRP A 118 -21.42 12.24 6.69
CA TRP A 118 -21.03 10.90 6.29
C TRP A 118 -20.31 10.92 4.94
N PRO A 119 -19.18 10.20 4.76
CA PRO A 119 -18.36 10.33 3.54
C PRO A 119 -19.06 9.91 2.24
N LEU A 120 -20.26 9.33 2.32
CA LEU A 120 -21.05 8.89 1.17
C LEU A 120 -22.54 9.17 1.40
N GLY A 121 -23.05 10.18 0.74
CA GLY A 121 -24.48 10.50 0.72
C GLY A 121 -24.93 10.86 -0.70
N SER A 122 -26.17 10.51 -1.07
CA SER A 122 -26.73 10.79 -2.40
C SER A 122 -26.82 12.28 -2.72
N ASP A 123 -26.83 13.14 -1.70
CA ASP A 123 -27.00 14.59 -1.82
C ASP A 123 -25.74 15.38 -1.44
N ILE A 124 -24.73 14.70 -0.90
CA ILE A 124 -23.48 15.29 -0.48
C ILE A 124 -22.36 14.54 -1.20
N VAL A 125 -21.94 15.08 -2.33
CA VAL A 125 -20.66 14.71 -2.92
C VAL A 125 -19.62 15.20 -1.94
N ASP A 126 -19.21 14.33 -1.01
CA ASP A 126 -18.10 14.64 -0.10
C ASP A 126 -16.88 14.87 -1.00
N LYS A 127 -16.51 16.14 -1.14
CA LYS A 127 -15.33 16.56 -1.91
C LYS A 127 -14.04 16.00 -1.31
N ASP A 128 -14.15 15.37 -0.14
CA ASP A 128 -13.04 14.83 0.62
C ASP A 128 -12.78 13.34 0.28
N LEU A 129 -13.67 12.66 -0.46
CA LEU A 129 -13.41 11.29 -0.87
C LEU A 129 -12.56 11.28 -2.13
N PRO A 130 -11.36 10.66 -2.09
CA PRO A 130 -10.47 10.62 -3.24
C PRO A 130 -11.08 9.80 -4.40
N PRO A 131 -10.70 10.07 -5.66
CA PRO A 131 -11.20 9.36 -6.81
C PRO A 131 -10.78 7.88 -6.78
N GLN A 132 -11.72 6.99 -7.10
CA GLN A 132 -11.43 5.57 -7.25
C GLN A 132 -10.67 5.28 -8.55
N ASN A 133 -9.64 4.44 -8.45
CA ASN A 133 -8.92 3.90 -9.59
C ASN A 133 -8.79 2.37 -9.45
N LEU A 134 -9.82 1.67 -9.91
CA LEU A 134 -9.91 0.21 -9.79
C LEU A 134 -8.80 -0.53 -10.53
N GLU A 135 -8.26 0.05 -11.61
CA GLU A 135 -7.13 -0.54 -12.33
C GLU A 135 -5.85 -0.50 -11.49
N LEU A 136 -5.59 0.62 -10.83
CA LEU A 136 -4.47 0.77 -9.91
C LEU A 136 -4.58 -0.21 -8.71
N GLU A 137 -5.80 -0.42 -8.22
CA GLU A 137 -6.06 -1.39 -7.15
C GLU A 137 -5.78 -2.83 -7.59
N LYS A 138 -6.19 -3.21 -8.81
CA LYS A 138 -5.87 -4.52 -9.40
C LYS A 138 -4.37 -4.71 -9.59
N GLN A 139 -3.68 -3.72 -10.12
CA GLN A 139 -2.22 -3.77 -10.28
C GLN A 139 -1.52 -3.96 -8.92
N MET A 140 -1.91 -3.20 -7.90
CA MET A 140 -1.33 -3.37 -6.57
C MET A 140 -1.64 -4.73 -5.95
N MET A 141 -2.81 -5.30 -6.19
CA MET A 141 -3.15 -6.66 -5.76
C MET A 141 -2.18 -7.68 -6.40
N ILE A 142 -1.91 -7.53 -7.70
CA ILE A 142 -0.92 -8.39 -8.40
C ILE A 142 0.47 -8.19 -7.81
N VAL A 143 0.89 -6.95 -7.56
CA VAL A 143 2.19 -6.64 -6.92
C VAL A 143 2.32 -7.34 -5.56
N ARG A 144 1.29 -7.29 -4.72
CA ARG A 144 1.29 -7.96 -3.42
C ARG A 144 1.39 -9.48 -3.54
N ASN A 145 0.64 -10.08 -4.46
CA ASN A 145 0.71 -11.52 -4.73
C ASN A 145 2.08 -11.94 -5.27
N LEU A 146 2.69 -11.15 -6.14
CA LEU A 146 4.05 -11.38 -6.64
C LEU A 146 5.08 -11.32 -5.52
N THR A 147 4.98 -10.33 -4.63
CA THR A 147 5.92 -10.21 -3.51
C THR A 147 5.77 -11.36 -2.52
N GLU A 148 4.56 -11.82 -2.26
CA GLU A 148 4.30 -12.99 -1.42
C GLU A 148 4.85 -14.27 -2.07
N THR A 149 4.59 -14.48 -3.35
CA THR A 149 5.12 -15.61 -4.10
C THR A 149 6.65 -15.61 -4.11
N GLY A 150 7.27 -14.46 -4.38
CA GLY A 150 8.72 -14.31 -4.34
C GLY A 150 9.33 -14.63 -2.96
N ARG A 151 8.65 -14.24 -1.88
CA ARG A 151 9.07 -14.61 -0.52
C ARG A 151 8.97 -16.12 -0.29
N ARG A 152 7.90 -16.77 -0.76
CA ARG A 152 7.77 -18.24 -0.68
C ARG A 152 8.88 -18.94 -1.42
N ILE A 153 9.19 -18.52 -2.65
CA ILE A 153 10.30 -19.08 -3.43
C ILE A 153 11.62 -18.97 -2.67
N ARG A 154 11.86 -17.85 -1.98
CA ARG A 154 13.08 -17.70 -1.15
C ARG A 154 13.11 -18.66 0.03
N VAL A 155 11.97 -18.85 0.70
CA VAL A 155 11.85 -19.79 1.82
C VAL A 155 12.10 -21.23 1.34
N ASP A 156 11.46 -21.63 0.24
CA ASP A 156 11.58 -22.97 -0.35
C ASP A 156 13.02 -23.25 -0.80
N SER A 157 13.70 -22.21 -1.31
CA SER A 157 15.11 -22.27 -1.71
C SER A 157 16.07 -22.11 -0.50
N LYS A 158 15.58 -22.07 0.74
CA LYS A 158 16.34 -21.86 1.98
C LYS A 158 17.22 -20.58 1.96
N ARG A 159 16.85 -19.57 1.18
CA ARG A 159 17.55 -18.29 1.09
C ARG A 159 16.95 -17.29 2.06
N ARG A 160 17.79 -16.70 2.91
CA ARG A 160 17.37 -15.66 3.86
C ARG A 160 16.91 -14.42 3.09
N GLN A 161 15.78 -13.85 3.49
CA GLN A 161 15.19 -12.68 2.83
C GLN A 161 16.08 -11.43 2.88
N ARG A 162 16.91 -11.28 3.91
CA ARG A 162 17.85 -10.17 4.07
C ARG A 162 19.06 -10.22 3.11
N LEU A 163 19.32 -11.37 2.47
CA LEU A 163 20.40 -11.46 1.50
C LEU A 163 19.91 -10.90 0.15
N PRO A 164 20.62 -9.94 -0.47
CA PRO A 164 20.23 -9.42 -1.75
C PRO A 164 20.32 -10.47 -2.85
N CYS A 165 19.40 -10.44 -3.80
CA CYS A 165 19.50 -11.16 -5.06
C CYS A 165 19.96 -10.19 -6.13
N GLN A 166 20.94 -10.58 -6.92
CA GLN A 166 21.50 -9.74 -7.96
C GLN A 166 20.47 -9.43 -9.06
N SER A 167 19.67 -10.43 -9.44
CA SER A 167 18.68 -10.29 -10.50
C SER A 167 17.40 -11.07 -10.19
N GLY A 168 16.28 -10.52 -10.62
CA GLY A 168 14.95 -11.16 -10.59
C GLY A 168 14.21 -10.87 -11.89
N TRP A 169 13.35 -11.79 -12.30
CA TRP A 169 12.52 -11.63 -13.49
C TRP A 169 11.05 -11.80 -13.13
N ILE A 170 10.23 -10.93 -13.69
CA ILE A 170 8.78 -11.08 -13.73
C ILE A 170 8.46 -11.56 -15.14
N VAL A 171 7.86 -12.74 -15.26
CA VAL A 171 7.56 -13.33 -16.56
C VAL A 171 6.07 -13.26 -16.83
N GLY A 172 5.70 -12.57 -17.90
CA GLY A 172 4.32 -12.34 -18.30
C GLY A 172 3.53 -11.44 -17.35
N GLY A 173 2.27 -11.14 -17.69
CA GLY A 173 1.36 -10.34 -16.87
C GLY A 173 1.20 -8.90 -17.36
N PRO A 174 0.44 -8.07 -16.61
CA PRO A 174 0.22 -6.68 -16.96
C PRO A 174 1.50 -5.85 -16.76
N ASP A 175 1.53 -4.66 -17.35
CA ASP A 175 2.59 -3.70 -17.09
C ASP A 175 2.56 -3.22 -15.63
N LEU A 176 3.62 -3.54 -14.91
CA LEU A 176 3.84 -3.17 -13.50
C LEU A 176 5.05 -2.24 -13.33
N SER A 177 5.49 -1.58 -14.38
CA SER A 177 6.69 -0.72 -14.38
C SER A 177 6.64 0.35 -13.28
N ALA A 178 5.48 0.94 -13.02
CA ALA A 178 5.28 1.91 -11.95
C ALA A 178 5.56 1.35 -10.53
N PHE A 179 5.54 0.03 -10.37
CA PHE A 179 5.72 -0.66 -9.09
C PHE A 179 7.02 -1.47 -9.00
N HIS A 180 7.87 -1.44 -10.03
CA HIS A 180 9.14 -2.19 -10.03
C HIS A 180 10.00 -1.89 -8.80
N ALA A 181 10.11 -0.63 -8.40
CA ALA A 181 10.84 -0.24 -7.20
C ALA A 181 10.28 -0.90 -5.94
N ILE A 182 8.96 -0.97 -5.84
CA ILE A 182 8.25 -1.60 -4.72
C ILE A 182 8.55 -3.10 -4.67
N ILE A 183 8.43 -3.79 -5.80
CA ILE A 183 8.67 -5.23 -5.90
C ILE A 183 10.15 -5.56 -5.61
N ALA A 184 11.07 -4.80 -6.19
CA ALA A 184 12.51 -4.97 -5.99
C ALA A 184 12.90 -4.81 -4.51
N GLU A 185 12.38 -3.79 -3.84
CA GLU A 185 12.63 -3.55 -2.41
C GLU A 185 12.04 -4.66 -1.53
N GLU A 186 10.78 -5.09 -1.79
CA GLU A 186 10.14 -6.15 -1.00
C GLU A 186 10.81 -7.51 -1.16
N LEU A 187 11.35 -7.79 -2.33
CA LEU A 187 12.05 -9.03 -2.61
C LEU A 187 13.57 -8.94 -2.39
N ASN A 188 14.08 -7.75 -2.03
CA ASN A 188 15.51 -7.47 -1.90
C ASN A 188 16.30 -7.93 -3.15
N VAL A 189 15.87 -7.44 -4.32
CA VAL A 189 16.45 -7.72 -5.64
C VAL A 189 17.08 -6.44 -6.17
N GLU A 190 18.34 -6.49 -6.61
CA GLU A 190 19.06 -5.31 -7.13
C GLU A 190 18.58 -4.92 -8.52
N ASN A 191 18.39 -5.92 -9.40
CA ASN A 191 17.99 -5.73 -10.79
C ASN A 191 16.72 -6.52 -11.08
N LEU A 192 15.57 -5.86 -11.10
CA LEU A 192 14.30 -6.47 -11.50
C LEU A 192 14.06 -6.20 -12.99
N LYS A 193 13.74 -7.25 -13.75
CA LYS A 193 13.43 -7.18 -15.18
C LYS A 193 12.08 -7.82 -15.45
N THR A 194 11.42 -7.35 -16.51
CA THR A 194 10.21 -7.98 -17.04
C THR A 194 10.58 -8.68 -18.34
N GLU A 195 10.07 -9.89 -18.54
CA GLU A 195 10.30 -10.71 -19.73
C GLU A 195 8.97 -11.36 -20.13
N ASP A 196 8.67 -11.37 -21.42
CA ASP A 196 7.41 -11.94 -21.92
C ASP A 196 7.55 -13.42 -22.32
N ASP A 197 8.79 -13.90 -22.51
CA ASP A 197 9.08 -15.25 -22.99
C ASP A 197 9.44 -16.20 -21.83
N LEU A 198 8.52 -17.12 -21.54
CA LEU A 198 8.69 -18.17 -20.52
C LEU A 198 9.71 -19.24 -20.94
N ASP A 199 9.84 -19.53 -22.24
CA ASP A 199 10.66 -20.64 -22.73
C ASP A 199 12.15 -20.40 -22.46
N ARG A 200 12.55 -19.14 -22.39
CA ARG A 200 13.91 -18.75 -22.05
C ARG A 200 14.35 -19.16 -20.63
N PHE A 201 13.40 -19.34 -19.70
CA PHE A 201 13.70 -19.65 -18.29
C PHE A 201 13.66 -21.14 -17.96
N GLN A 202 13.11 -21.98 -18.81
CA GLN A 202 13.09 -23.44 -18.61
C GLN A 202 14.50 -24.08 -18.73
N GLN A 203 15.49 -23.35 -19.27
CA GLN A 203 16.85 -23.81 -19.46
C GLN A 203 17.87 -23.29 -18.43
N ILE A 204 17.46 -22.45 -17.45
CA ILE A 204 18.39 -21.93 -16.45
C ILE A 204 18.36 -22.83 -15.21
N GLU A 205 19.20 -23.85 -15.17
CA GLU A 205 19.62 -24.45 -13.91
C GLU A 205 20.32 -23.37 -13.09
N LEU A 206 19.71 -23.01 -11.95
CA LEU A 206 20.30 -22.13 -10.94
C LEU A 206 21.46 -22.89 -10.27
N SER A 207 22.60 -22.99 -10.94
CA SER A 207 23.81 -23.43 -10.26
C SER A 207 24.32 -22.23 -9.39
N PRO A 208 24.31 -22.36 -8.08
CA PRO A 208 24.90 -21.33 -7.23
C PRO A 208 26.38 -21.25 -7.56
N GLU A 209 26.90 -20.06 -7.88
CA GLU A 209 28.32 -19.83 -7.98
C GLU A 209 28.97 -19.90 -6.58
N HIS A 210 29.16 -21.13 -6.09
CA HIS A 210 29.79 -21.43 -4.81
C HIS A 210 31.17 -20.79 -4.62
N LYS A 211 31.88 -20.44 -5.70
CA LYS A 211 33.18 -19.81 -5.65
C LYS A 211 33.16 -18.35 -5.21
N VAL A 212 32.14 -17.60 -5.56
CA VAL A 212 32.00 -16.17 -5.19
C VAL A 212 31.40 -16.03 -3.79
N LEU A 213 30.40 -16.85 -3.47
CA LEU A 213 29.79 -16.89 -2.12
C LEU A 213 30.75 -17.41 -1.04
N GLY A 214 31.58 -18.41 -1.36
CA GLY A 214 32.51 -19.02 -0.42
C GLY A 214 33.64 -18.09 0.07
N LYS A 215 34.01 -17.06 -0.68
CA LYS A 215 35.02 -16.07 -0.26
C LYS A 215 34.46 -14.98 0.66
N LYS A 216 33.18 -14.61 0.51
CA LYS A 216 32.55 -13.54 1.30
C LYS A 216 31.82 -14.03 2.56
N HIS A 217 31.32 -15.27 2.58
CA HIS A 217 30.43 -15.78 3.62
C HIS A 217 30.78 -17.18 4.15
N ARG A 218 32.08 -17.49 4.24
CA ARG A 218 32.57 -18.80 4.74
C ARG A 218 32.14 -19.14 6.16
N ALA A 219 31.65 -18.18 6.92
CA ALA A 219 31.22 -18.35 8.31
C ALA A 219 29.67 -18.54 8.45
N GLU A 220 28.90 -18.55 7.35
CA GLU A 220 27.44 -18.60 7.41
C GLU A 220 26.83 -19.79 6.62
N LEU A 221 27.66 -20.74 6.19
CA LEU A 221 27.24 -22.03 5.61
C LEU A 221 27.42 -23.15 6.68
#